data_c3016881bd22d42a998ef61104f6c15a
#
_entry.id   c3016881bd22d42a998ef61104f6c15a
#
_cell.length_a   1.000
_cell.length_b   1.000
_cell.length_c   1.000
_cell.angle_alpha   90.00
_cell.angle_beta   90.00
_cell.angle_gamma   90.00
#
_symmetry.space_group_name_H-M   'P 1'
#
loop_
_entity.id
_entity.type
_entity.pdbx_description
1 polymer ?
#
loop_
_entity_poly.entity_id
_entity_poly.type
_entity_poly.pdbx_seq_one_letter_code
_entity_poly.pdbx_strand_id
1 'polypeptide(L)'
;YMKKERKINKIPVVAISTFGHCGIDWLHSLIDSHKEVLILPRLSFFRKIDSLKKKSFYLENTLKPNTIVNIIRNIDFFNDKTTRISRSSRILQKNQNKLTFIKYINNFLAAEKELVCEKRLFFAIHYAYAKINKINLNNIKVIVAHEHAPWNCYQYVKHFNSKFVFVVRDPRALVAGSLRGSLK
;
A
#
# COMPACT_ATOMS: atom_id res chain seq x y z
N TYR A 1 -23.34 -7.02 -2.75
CA TYR A 1 -22.06 -6.35 -3.07
C TYR A 1 -21.66 -5.33 -2.00
N MET A 2 -22.57 -4.47 -1.50
CA MET A 2 -22.30 -3.45 -0.47
C MET A 2 -21.87 -4.00 0.90
N LYS A 3 -22.37 -5.17 1.34
CA LYS A 3 -22.03 -5.75 2.65
C LYS A 3 -20.55 -6.18 2.80
N LYS A 4 -19.86 -6.56 1.72
CA LYS A 4 -18.43 -6.98 1.77
C LYS A 4 -17.47 -5.80 1.76
N GLU A 5 -17.84 -4.69 1.10
CA GLU A 5 -17.03 -3.46 1.04
C GLU A 5 -16.95 -2.77 2.40
N ARG A 6 -18.07 -2.66 3.10
CA ARG A 6 -18.10 -2.13 4.47
C ARG A 6 -17.22 -2.90 5.45
N LYS A 7 -16.92 -4.16 5.16
CA LYS A 7 -16.11 -5.00 6.04
C LYS A 7 -14.62 -4.64 6.00
N ILE A 8 -14.06 -4.30 4.84
CA ILE A 8 -12.63 -3.95 4.73
C ILE A 8 -12.29 -2.71 5.57
N ASN A 9 -13.20 -1.75 5.64
CA ASN A 9 -13.03 -0.52 6.42
C ASN A 9 -13.00 -0.75 7.94
N LYS A 10 -13.39 -1.94 8.40
CA LYS A 10 -13.36 -2.35 9.82
C LYS A 10 -12.14 -3.19 10.18
N ILE A 11 -11.38 -3.64 9.19
CA ILE A 11 -10.17 -4.42 9.43
C ILE A 11 -9.09 -3.48 9.98
N PRO A 12 -8.47 -3.83 11.13
CA PRO A 12 -7.40 -3.02 11.70
C PRO A 12 -6.21 -2.92 10.75
N VAL A 13 -5.53 -1.78 10.78
CA VAL A 13 -4.33 -1.52 9.99
C VAL A 13 -3.12 -1.50 10.92
N VAL A 14 -2.07 -2.21 10.53
CA VAL A 14 -0.75 -2.19 11.18
C VAL A 14 0.26 -1.73 10.16
N ALA A 15 1.14 -0.81 10.52
CA ALA A 15 2.23 -0.40 9.64
C ALA A 15 3.55 -1.03 10.08
N ILE A 16 4.24 -1.69 9.14
CA ILE A 16 5.64 -2.07 9.31
C ILE A 16 6.51 -0.97 8.72
N SER A 17 7.51 -0.51 9.48
CA SER A 17 8.34 0.61 9.05
C SER A 17 9.81 0.42 9.41
N THR A 18 10.68 1.17 8.71
CA THR A 18 12.13 1.13 8.89
C THR A 18 12.78 2.41 8.40
N PHE A 19 14.02 2.63 8.81
CA PHE A 19 14.89 3.70 8.26
C PHE A 19 15.64 3.31 6.97
N GLY A 20 15.19 2.29 6.25
CA GLY A 20 15.85 1.76 5.05
C GLY A 20 16.82 0.62 5.42
N HIS A 21 17.19 -0.19 4.43
CA HIS A 21 18.17 -1.30 4.50
C HIS A 21 18.18 -2.18 5.79
N CYS A 22 17.11 -2.15 6.58
CA CYS A 22 16.98 -2.88 7.85
C CYS A 22 16.35 -4.28 7.71
N GLY A 23 16.02 -4.73 6.48
CA GLY A 23 15.41 -6.04 6.27
C GLY A 23 13.87 -6.04 6.30
N ILE A 24 13.23 -4.88 6.15
CA ILE A 24 11.76 -4.79 6.09
C ILE A 24 11.17 -5.62 4.93
N ASP A 25 11.87 -5.71 3.80
CA ASP A 25 11.44 -6.52 2.66
C ASP A 25 11.45 -8.01 2.99
N TRP A 26 12.41 -8.45 3.83
CA TRP A 26 12.45 -9.82 4.33
C TRP A 26 11.25 -10.10 5.27
N LEU A 27 10.99 -9.20 6.23
CA LEU A 27 9.82 -9.31 7.11
C LEU A 27 8.52 -9.31 6.29
N HIS A 28 8.41 -8.43 5.30
CA HIS A 28 7.28 -8.39 4.37
C HIS A 28 7.07 -9.76 3.70
N SER A 29 8.16 -10.36 3.20
CA SER A 29 8.09 -11.66 2.52
C SER A 29 7.64 -12.80 3.43
N LEU A 30 7.96 -12.74 4.73
CA LEU A 30 7.53 -13.74 5.70
C LEU A 30 6.02 -13.69 5.99
N ILE A 31 5.44 -12.49 5.96
CA ILE A 31 4.02 -12.30 6.25
C ILE A 31 3.16 -12.26 4.99
N ASP A 32 3.77 -12.08 3.82
CA ASP A 32 3.06 -12.14 2.53
C ASP A 32 2.47 -13.52 2.32
N SER A 33 1.27 -13.57 1.78
CA SER A 33 0.50 -14.80 1.57
C SER A 33 -0.03 -15.49 2.84
N HIS A 34 0.10 -14.90 4.02
CA HIS A 34 -0.56 -15.41 5.22
C HIS A 34 -2.08 -15.27 5.09
N LYS A 35 -2.82 -16.37 5.34
CA LYS A 35 -4.28 -16.43 5.10
C LYS A 35 -5.14 -15.41 5.83
N GLU A 36 -4.63 -14.81 6.89
CA GLU A 36 -5.34 -13.83 7.72
C GLU A 36 -4.78 -12.41 7.57
N VAL A 37 -3.76 -12.21 6.72
CA VAL A 37 -3.10 -10.93 6.48
C VAL A 37 -3.34 -10.47 5.06
N LEU A 38 -3.68 -9.19 4.91
CA LEU A 38 -3.71 -8.53 3.62
C LEU A 38 -2.57 -7.53 3.56
N ILE A 39 -1.61 -7.77 2.70
CA ILE A 39 -0.47 -6.89 2.48
C ILE A 39 -0.30 -6.65 0.98
N LEU A 40 -0.06 -5.39 0.60
CA LEU A 40 0.23 -5.04 -0.78
C LEU A 40 1.71 -5.20 -1.08
N PRO A 41 2.09 -5.61 -2.29
CA PRO A 41 3.48 -5.65 -2.68
C PRO A 41 4.11 -4.26 -2.56
N ARG A 42 5.02 -4.08 -1.62
CA ARG A 42 5.98 -2.96 -1.47
C ARG A 42 5.43 -1.54 -1.72
N LEU A 43 4.21 -1.27 -1.25
CA LEU A 43 3.58 0.04 -1.41
C LEU A 43 3.75 0.90 -0.17
N SER A 44 4.64 1.91 -0.20
CA SER A 44 4.66 3.02 0.75
C SER A 44 3.57 4.03 0.37
N PHE A 45 2.36 3.78 0.83
CA PHE A 45 1.16 4.48 0.37
C PHE A 45 1.23 6.00 0.60
N PHE A 46 1.47 6.44 1.83
CA PHE A 46 1.50 7.88 2.12
C PHE A 46 2.69 8.59 1.50
N ARG A 47 3.86 7.96 1.46
CA ARG A 47 5.02 8.50 0.74
C ARG A 47 4.69 8.79 -0.73
N LYS A 48 3.94 7.89 -1.36
CA LYS A 48 3.53 8.06 -2.77
C LYS A 48 2.53 9.21 -2.91
N ILE A 49 1.53 9.29 -2.03
CA ILE A 49 0.55 10.38 -2.04
C ILE A 49 1.24 11.72 -1.84
N ASP A 50 2.12 11.84 -0.86
CA ASP A 50 2.84 13.08 -0.57
C ASP A 50 3.70 13.53 -1.76
N SER A 51 4.36 12.60 -2.45
CA SER A 51 5.15 12.91 -3.64
C SER A 51 4.30 13.46 -4.78
N LEU A 52 3.06 13.02 -4.89
CA LEU A 52 2.12 13.49 -5.91
C LEU A 52 1.44 14.80 -5.52
N LYS A 53 1.15 14.99 -4.24
CA LYS A 53 0.64 16.28 -3.71
C LYS A 53 1.65 17.41 -3.89
N LYS A 54 2.94 17.17 -3.68
CA LYS A 54 4.01 18.14 -3.91
C LYS A 54 4.12 18.57 -5.38
N LYS A 55 3.70 17.75 -6.31
CA LYS A 55 3.69 18.04 -7.75
C LYS A 55 2.41 18.75 -8.20
N SER A 56 1.32 18.62 -7.46
CA SER A 56 0.07 19.32 -7.72
C SER A 56 -0.18 20.30 -6.58
N PHE A 57 -0.28 21.59 -6.88
CA PHE A 57 -0.53 22.71 -5.95
C PHE A 57 -1.89 22.64 -5.21
N TYR A 58 -2.38 21.45 -4.84
CA TYR A 58 -3.69 21.27 -4.24
C TYR A 58 -3.61 21.00 -2.74
N LEU A 59 -3.95 22.03 -1.98
CA LEU A 59 -4.10 22.07 -0.51
C LEU A 59 -5.41 21.40 0.01
N GLU A 60 -6.16 20.70 -0.82
CA GLU A 60 -7.44 20.14 -0.42
C GLU A 60 -7.31 18.70 0.09
N ASN A 61 -7.98 18.42 1.20
CA ASN A 61 -8.11 17.06 1.80
C ASN A 61 -8.86 16.07 0.90
N THR A 62 -9.24 16.47 -0.31
CA THR A 62 -10.01 15.69 -1.27
C THR A 62 -9.20 15.43 -2.53
N LEU A 63 -9.17 14.16 -2.94
CA LEU A 63 -8.47 13.74 -4.15
C LEU A 63 -9.40 13.86 -5.35
N LYS A 64 -9.03 14.68 -6.33
CA LYS A 64 -9.76 14.76 -7.60
C LYS A 64 -9.66 13.43 -8.37
N PRO A 65 -10.68 13.03 -9.15
CA PRO A 65 -10.66 11.78 -9.91
C PRO A 65 -9.40 11.57 -10.76
N ASN A 66 -8.93 12.61 -11.45
CA ASN A 66 -7.70 12.54 -12.24
C ASN A 66 -6.44 12.30 -11.39
N THR A 67 -6.39 12.85 -10.17
CA THR A 67 -5.30 12.60 -9.22
C THR A 67 -5.31 11.15 -8.77
N ILE A 68 -6.48 10.60 -8.48
CA ILE A 68 -6.66 9.18 -8.11
C ILE A 68 -6.15 8.27 -9.23
N VAL A 69 -6.54 8.54 -10.46
CA VAL A 69 -6.10 7.76 -11.64
C VAL A 69 -4.58 7.85 -11.80
N ASN A 70 -3.98 9.03 -11.61
CA ASN A 70 -2.54 9.21 -11.69
C ASN A 70 -1.79 8.49 -10.55
N ILE A 71 -2.32 8.53 -9.33
CA ILE A 71 -1.78 7.76 -8.19
C ILE A 71 -1.75 6.28 -8.54
N ILE A 72 -2.88 5.75 -9.00
CA ILE A 72 -3.03 4.33 -9.31
C ILE A 72 -2.10 3.91 -10.46
N ARG A 73 -2.01 4.71 -11.53
CA ARG A 73 -1.15 4.43 -12.68
C ARG A 73 0.33 4.40 -12.33
N ASN A 74 0.74 5.21 -11.35
CA ASN A 74 2.12 5.36 -10.89
C ASN A 74 2.44 4.53 -9.63
N ILE A 75 1.59 3.58 -9.25
CA ILE A 75 1.89 2.64 -8.18
C ILE A 75 3.03 1.72 -8.66
N ASP A 76 4.10 1.68 -7.88
CA ASP A 76 5.36 1.04 -8.27
C ASP A 76 5.21 -0.45 -8.59
N PHE A 77 4.30 -1.16 -7.93
CA PHE A 77 4.10 -2.59 -8.21
C PHE A 77 3.54 -2.90 -9.61
N PHE A 78 3.03 -1.91 -10.35
CA PHE A 78 2.69 -2.08 -11.76
C PHE A 78 3.89 -1.89 -12.70
N ASN A 79 4.90 -1.14 -12.26
CA ASN A 79 6.02 -0.71 -13.08
C ASN A 79 7.36 -1.37 -12.69
N ASP A 80 7.41 -2.00 -11.52
CA ASP A 80 8.66 -2.51 -10.97
C ASP A 80 9.00 -3.88 -11.56
N LYS A 81 9.99 -3.89 -12.45
CA LYS A 81 10.59 -5.12 -12.99
C LYS A 81 11.39 -5.90 -11.92
N THR A 82 11.67 -5.27 -10.78
CA THR A 82 12.52 -5.82 -9.72
C THR A 82 11.75 -6.47 -8.57
N THR A 83 10.41 -6.46 -8.58
CA THR A 83 9.60 -7.09 -7.54
C THR A 83 9.76 -8.61 -7.54
N ARG A 84 10.92 -9.06 -7.07
CA ARG A 84 11.18 -10.47 -6.73
C ARG A 84 10.48 -10.89 -5.43
N ILE A 85 9.83 -9.95 -4.75
CA ILE A 85 9.43 -10.05 -3.33
C ILE A 85 8.13 -10.80 -3.14
N SER A 86 7.20 -10.79 -4.09
CA SER A 86 5.98 -11.57 -3.96
C SER A 86 5.49 -12.19 -5.27
N ARG A 87 4.91 -13.37 -5.17
CA ARG A 87 4.24 -14.07 -6.28
C ARG A 87 3.07 -13.25 -6.84
N SER A 88 2.39 -12.51 -5.99
CA SER A 88 1.21 -11.70 -6.31
C SER A 88 1.56 -10.43 -7.11
N SER A 89 2.75 -9.85 -6.93
CA SER A 89 3.18 -8.70 -7.73
C SER A 89 3.27 -9.02 -9.23
N ARG A 90 3.61 -10.25 -9.59
CA ARG A 90 3.66 -10.72 -10.99
C ARG A 90 2.28 -10.74 -11.66
N ILE A 91 1.21 -10.95 -10.90
CA ILE A 91 -0.16 -10.98 -11.42
C ILE A 91 -0.59 -9.59 -11.85
N LEU A 92 -0.20 -8.56 -11.09
CA LEU A 92 -0.54 -7.17 -11.38
C LEU A 92 0.23 -6.55 -12.55
N GLN A 93 1.36 -7.14 -12.94
CA GLN A 93 2.16 -6.66 -14.08
C GLN A 93 1.51 -6.93 -15.44
N LYS A 94 0.54 -7.82 -15.55
CA LYS A 94 -0.20 -8.06 -16.79
C LYS A 94 -1.15 -6.88 -17.04
N ASN A 95 -1.10 -6.30 -18.25
CA ASN A 95 -1.92 -5.15 -18.64
C ASN A 95 -3.43 -5.36 -18.38
N GLN A 96 -3.95 -6.55 -18.62
CA GLN A 96 -5.35 -6.91 -18.34
C GLN A 96 -5.70 -6.80 -16.84
N ASN A 97 -4.77 -7.18 -15.95
CA ASN A 97 -4.99 -7.07 -14.52
C ASN A 97 -4.98 -5.62 -14.04
N LYS A 98 -4.18 -4.74 -14.68
CA LYS A 98 -4.15 -3.31 -14.37
C LYS A 98 -5.51 -2.64 -14.61
N LEU A 99 -6.13 -2.90 -15.75
CA LEU A 99 -7.47 -2.35 -16.06
C LEU A 99 -8.53 -2.88 -15.09
N THR A 100 -8.50 -4.17 -14.80
CA THR A 100 -9.40 -4.80 -13.83
C THR A 100 -9.19 -4.24 -12.41
N PHE A 101 -7.96 -3.98 -12.02
CA PHE A 101 -7.62 -3.34 -10.75
C PHE A 101 -8.22 -1.94 -10.64
N ILE A 102 -8.04 -1.12 -11.67
CA ILE A 102 -8.62 0.23 -11.75
C ILE A 102 -10.15 0.16 -11.68
N LYS A 103 -10.77 -0.79 -12.39
CA LYS A 103 -12.23 -1.00 -12.34
C LYS A 103 -12.72 -1.31 -10.92
N TYR A 104 -12.02 -2.18 -10.17
CA TYR A 104 -12.39 -2.49 -8.78
C TYR A 104 -12.25 -1.29 -7.86
N ILE A 105 -11.21 -0.46 -8.04
CA ILE A 105 -11.05 0.77 -7.26
C ILE A 105 -12.21 1.72 -7.55
N ASN A 106 -12.50 1.96 -8.83
CA ASN A 106 -13.58 2.88 -9.22
C ASN A 106 -14.93 2.41 -8.69
N ASN A 107 -15.24 1.12 -8.77
CA ASN A 107 -16.46 0.56 -8.22
C ASN A 107 -16.55 0.73 -6.69
N PHE A 108 -15.43 0.55 -5.98
CA PHE A 108 -15.38 0.78 -4.53
C PHE A 108 -15.62 2.25 -4.19
N LEU A 109 -15.01 3.17 -4.93
CA LEU A 109 -15.12 4.61 -4.70
C LEU A 109 -16.47 5.18 -5.12
N ALA A 110 -17.11 4.63 -6.15
CA ALA A 110 -18.43 5.06 -6.64
C ALA A 110 -19.59 4.64 -5.74
N ALA A 111 -19.39 3.64 -4.87
CA ALA A 111 -20.42 3.12 -3.97
C ALA A 111 -20.90 4.13 -2.91
N GLU A 112 -20.17 5.22 -2.72
CA GLU A 112 -20.49 6.30 -1.78
C GLU A 112 -20.34 7.65 -2.48
N LYS A 113 -21.32 8.54 -2.28
CA LYS A 113 -21.32 9.90 -2.86
C LYS A 113 -20.32 10.87 -2.21
N GLU A 114 -19.55 10.40 -1.23
CA GLU A 114 -18.61 11.22 -0.48
C GLU A 114 -17.32 11.48 -1.27
N LEU A 115 -16.70 12.60 -0.98
CA LEU A 115 -15.40 12.99 -1.52
C LEU A 115 -14.34 11.94 -1.14
N VAL A 116 -13.49 11.59 -2.10
CA VAL A 116 -12.47 10.56 -1.88
C VAL A 116 -11.34 11.13 -1.02
N CYS A 117 -11.22 10.61 0.20
CA CYS A 117 -10.11 10.90 1.10
C CYS A 117 -9.03 9.79 1.00
N GLU A 118 -7.85 10.09 1.56
CA GLU A 118 -6.70 9.17 1.56
C GLU A 118 -7.03 7.82 2.21
N LYS A 119 -7.73 7.84 3.34
CA LYS A 119 -8.19 6.63 4.03
C LYS A 119 -9.03 5.74 3.12
N ARG A 120 -9.95 6.35 2.38
CA ARG A 120 -10.84 5.62 1.48
C ARG A 120 -10.11 5.06 0.29
N LEU A 121 -9.17 5.81 -0.29
CA LEU A 121 -8.31 5.33 -1.37
C LEU A 121 -7.41 4.17 -0.91
N PHE A 122 -6.88 4.23 0.31
CA PHE A 122 -6.13 3.13 0.89
C PHE A 122 -6.93 1.83 0.90
N PHE A 123 -8.16 1.88 1.42
CA PHE A 123 -9.03 0.70 1.43
C PHE A 123 -9.45 0.25 0.04
N ALA A 124 -9.69 1.18 -0.89
CA ALA A 124 -10.04 0.86 -2.28
C ALA A 124 -8.93 0.07 -2.98
N ILE A 125 -7.67 0.47 -2.78
CA ILE A 125 -6.50 -0.22 -3.35
C ILE A 125 -6.36 -1.64 -2.77
N HIS A 126 -6.49 -1.78 -1.45
CA HIS A 126 -6.44 -3.09 -0.78
C HIS A 126 -7.60 -4.01 -1.19
N TYR A 127 -8.80 -3.44 -1.35
CA TYR A 127 -9.97 -4.16 -1.85
C TYR A 127 -9.75 -4.69 -3.27
N ALA A 128 -9.28 -3.82 -4.18
CA ALA A 128 -9.02 -4.20 -5.56
C ALA A 128 -7.95 -5.30 -5.65
N TYR A 129 -6.89 -5.20 -4.82
CA TYR A 129 -5.86 -6.22 -4.73
C TYR A 129 -6.43 -7.57 -4.24
N ALA A 130 -7.24 -7.55 -3.19
CA ALA A 130 -7.89 -8.75 -2.68
C ALA A 130 -8.80 -9.40 -3.73
N LYS A 131 -9.56 -8.60 -4.50
CA LYS A 131 -10.44 -9.10 -5.57
C LYS A 131 -9.67 -9.77 -6.70
N ILE A 132 -8.60 -9.16 -7.19
CA ILE A 132 -7.78 -9.74 -8.27
C ILE A 132 -7.14 -11.06 -7.82
N ASN A 133 -6.65 -11.11 -6.58
CA ASN A 133 -5.99 -12.30 -6.04
C ASN A 133 -6.98 -13.31 -5.44
N LYS A 134 -8.29 -13.08 -5.59
CA LYS A 134 -9.36 -13.96 -5.06
C LYS A 134 -9.25 -14.20 -3.53
N ILE A 135 -8.73 -13.21 -2.80
CA ILE A 135 -8.57 -13.28 -1.35
C ILE A 135 -9.94 -13.11 -0.69
N ASN A 136 -10.31 -14.04 0.20
CA ASN A 136 -11.54 -13.93 0.96
C ASN A 136 -11.37 -12.95 2.14
N LEU A 137 -11.90 -11.73 2.00
CA LEU A 137 -11.81 -10.68 3.01
C LEU A 137 -12.43 -11.07 4.36
N ASN A 138 -13.30 -12.09 4.40
CA ASN A 138 -13.86 -12.57 5.66
C ASN A 138 -12.81 -13.24 6.55
N ASN A 139 -11.76 -13.78 5.97
CA ASN A 139 -10.66 -14.42 6.69
C ASN A 139 -9.61 -13.41 7.14
N ILE A 140 -9.58 -12.21 6.57
CA ILE A 140 -8.55 -11.21 6.86
C ILE A 140 -8.83 -10.56 8.22
N LYS A 141 -7.86 -10.67 9.12
CA LYS A 141 -7.88 -10.09 10.47
C LYS A 141 -7.11 -8.76 10.54
N VAL A 142 -6.14 -8.55 9.65
CA VAL A 142 -5.29 -7.36 9.66
C VAL A 142 -4.85 -6.99 8.26
N ILE A 143 -4.81 -5.68 7.98
CA ILE A 143 -4.16 -5.10 6.81
C ILE A 143 -2.78 -4.62 7.26
N VAL A 144 -1.73 -5.07 6.59
CA VAL A 144 -0.37 -4.62 6.87
C VAL A 144 0.07 -3.65 5.80
N ALA A 145 0.45 -2.45 6.23
CA ALA A 145 1.00 -1.41 5.37
C ALA A 145 2.53 -1.42 5.46
N HIS A 146 3.19 -1.42 4.31
CA HIS A 146 4.65 -1.36 4.22
C HIS A 146 5.09 0.10 4.01
N GLU A 147 5.80 0.69 4.97
CA GLU A 147 6.20 2.09 4.91
C GLU A 147 7.71 2.26 5.12
N HIS A 148 8.40 2.71 4.06
CA HIS A 148 9.85 2.97 4.11
C HIS A 148 10.22 4.32 4.72
N ALA A 149 9.23 5.18 4.99
CA ALA A 149 9.43 6.51 5.49
C ALA A 149 8.82 6.63 6.90
N PRO A 150 9.59 6.45 7.98
CA PRO A 150 9.09 6.45 9.35
C PRO A 150 8.32 7.72 9.72
N TRP A 151 8.71 8.86 9.14
CA TRP A 151 7.99 10.13 9.32
C TRP A 151 6.56 10.12 8.78
N ASN A 152 6.20 9.18 7.89
CA ASN A 152 4.82 9.01 7.42
C ASN A 152 3.96 8.17 8.38
N CYS A 153 4.55 7.59 9.41
CA CYS A 153 3.83 6.77 10.38
C CYS A 153 2.70 7.56 11.08
N TYR A 154 2.87 8.86 11.28
CA TYR A 154 1.82 9.71 11.85
C TYR A 154 0.52 9.70 11.02
N GLN A 155 0.61 9.55 9.70
CA GLN A 155 -0.56 9.45 8.81
C GLN A 155 -1.37 8.19 9.11
N TYR A 156 -0.70 7.07 9.43
CA TYR A 156 -1.39 5.85 9.80
C TYR A 156 -2.10 5.98 11.16
N VAL A 157 -1.53 6.69 12.13
CA VAL A 157 -2.22 7.03 13.40
C VAL A 157 -3.44 7.88 13.11
N LYS A 158 -3.26 8.96 12.36
CA LYS A 158 -4.32 9.91 12.03
C LYS A 158 -5.53 9.27 11.35
N HIS A 159 -5.26 8.38 10.38
CA HIS A 159 -6.34 7.82 9.53
C HIS A 159 -6.90 6.49 10.04
N PHE A 160 -6.11 5.67 10.74
CA PHE A 160 -6.48 4.28 11.06
C PHE A 160 -6.32 3.90 12.52
N ASN A 161 -5.82 4.77 13.38
CA ASN A 161 -5.42 4.42 14.75
C ASN A 161 -4.50 3.18 14.77
N SER A 162 -3.52 3.17 13.88
CA SER A 162 -2.67 2.00 13.61
C SER A 162 -1.67 1.73 14.73
N LYS A 163 -1.37 0.45 14.92
CA LYS A 163 -0.15 0.00 15.62
C LYS A 163 1.01 -0.08 14.63
N PHE A 164 2.24 -0.09 15.16
CA PHE A 164 3.47 -0.12 14.38
C PHE A 164 4.37 -1.26 14.77
N VAL A 165 5.08 -1.79 13.77
CA VAL A 165 6.22 -2.68 13.95
C VAL A 165 7.42 -2.01 13.27
N PHE A 166 8.39 -1.59 14.06
CA PHE A 166 9.63 -1.02 13.54
C PHE A 166 10.69 -2.09 13.42
N VAL A 167 11.25 -2.20 12.21
CA VAL A 167 12.41 -3.07 11.96
C VAL A 167 13.66 -2.25 12.16
N VAL A 168 14.44 -2.63 13.17
CA VAL A 168 15.68 -1.97 13.53
C VAL A 168 16.84 -2.94 13.28
N ARG A 169 17.93 -2.42 12.77
CA ARG A 169 19.17 -3.16 12.51
C ARG A 169 20.35 -2.41 13.11
N ASP A 170 21.44 -3.12 13.40
CA ASP A 170 22.70 -2.53 13.79
C ASP A 170 23.09 -1.38 12.83
N PRO A 171 23.33 -0.16 13.33
CA PRO A 171 23.64 1.01 12.49
C PRO A 171 24.86 0.78 11.58
N ARG A 172 25.85 0.03 12.03
CA ARG A 172 27.07 -0.30 11.25
C ARG A 172 26.70 -1.12 10.02
N ALA A 173 25.83 -2.12 10.18
CA ALA A 173 25.34 -2.94 9.07
C ALA A 173 24.45 -2.15 8.11
N LEU A 174 23.73 -1.15 8.61
CA LEU A 174 22.91 -0.24 7.81
C LEU A 174 23.78 0.65 6.93
N VAL A 175 24.82 1.27 7.50
CA VAL A 175 25.79 2.10 6.76
C VAL A 175 26.51 1.27 5.70
N ALA A 176 27.02 0.09 6.05
CA ALA A 176 27.69 -0.79 5.11
C ALA A 176 26.77 -1.22 3.95
N GLY A 177 25.49 -1.50 4.24
CA GLY A 177 24.48 -1.82 3.21
C GLY A 177 24.19 -0.66 2.27
N SER A 178 24.11 0.55 2.80
CA SER A 178 23.88 1.78 2.01
C SER A 178 25.06 2.10 1.10
N LEU A 179 26.29 1.98 1.60
CA LEU A 179 27.51 2.20 0.81
C LEU A 179 27.60 1.19 -0.36
N ARG A 180 27.32 -0.09 -0.12
CA ARG A 180 27.32 -1.10 -1.18
C ARG A 180 26.24 -0.84 -2.25
N GLY A 181 25.12 -0.26 -1.87
CA GLY A 181 24.04 0.12 -2.78
C GLY A 181 24.39 1.34 -3.66
N SER A 182 25.23 2.24 -3.13
CA SER A 182 25.67 3.46 -3.84
C SER A 182 26.83 3.22 -4.80
N LEU A 183 27.53 2.09 -4.67
CA LEU A 183 28.68 1.73 -5.50
C LEU A 183 28.32 0.85 -6.72
N LYS A 184 27.03 0.60 -6.94
CA LYS A 184 26.47 -0.09 -8.10
C LYS A 184 25.74 0.88 -9.02
#